data_c539ac16af0019272a10cb743867eea1
#
_entry.id   c539ac16af0019272a10cb743867eea1
#
_cell.length_a   1.000
_cell.length_b   1.000
_cell.length_c   1.000
_cell.angle_alpha   90.00
_cell.angle_beta   90.00
_cell.angle_gamma   90.00
#
_symmetry.space_group_name_H-M   'P 1'
#
loop_
_entity.id
_entity.type
_entity.pdbx_description
1 polymer ?
#
loop_
_entity_poly.entity_id
_entity_poly.type
_entity_poly.pdbx_seq_one_letter_code
_entity_poly.pdbx_strand_id
1 'polypeptide(L)'
;MKKMSNTAKGIICILFSAFSFSWMSIFINMSGDVPVMQKVFFRNLVAFFIAAATLLKNKDSFKPYKGCLKYHFLRSSLGLAGMIGNFYATTKMSSTADAAMLNKMSPFFTLVFSFIFLKEKFKTKQALAIAVAFAGSLFVIKPTLSNVELLPSIAGFLGGVGAGAAYTCVRHMANKGENGTFTVFFFSLFSVVCTAPFLVFGYVPMTAKQWICLILVGVAAAGGQFGITTAYTYAPSSKISVYDYSNVIFTAISGYLFLNHQLPDLWSVLGYIIICSMAIWMFIYNKKEDELKKSAS
;
A
#
# COMPACT_ATOMS: atom_id res chain seq x y z
N MET A 1 27.97 -4.39 17.00
CA MET A 1 26.75 -3.72 16.51
C MET A 1 25.53 -4.53 16.90
N LYS A 2 24.56 -3.95 17.63
CA LYS A 2 23.33 -4.64 18.05
C LYS A 2 22.47 -4.96 16.83
N LYS A 3 22.20 -6.24 16.55
CA LYS A 3 21.41 -6.69 15.38
C LYS A 3 19.99 -6.10 15.48
N MET A 4 19.54 -5.39 14.45
CA MET A 4 18.20 -4.78 14.42
C MET A 4 17.11 -5.84 14.59
N SER A 5 16.06 -5.52 15.37
CA SER A 5 14.91 -6.41 15.55
C SER A 5 14.12 -6.55 14.24
N ASN A 6 13.43 -7.69 14.05
CA ASN A 6 12.58 -7.89 12.88
C ASN A 6 11.46 -6.83 12.81
N THR A 7 10.88 -6.43 13.95
CA THR A 7 9.90 -5.35 14.00
C THR A 7 10.48 -4.04 13.47
N ALA A 8 11.71 -3.66 13.85
CA ALA A 8 12.36 -2.44 13.36
C ALA A 8 12.61 -2.49 11.84
N LYS A 9 13.02 -3.67 11.32
CA LYS A 9 13.15 -3.87 9.86
C LYS A 9 11.81 -3.71 9.15
N GLY A 10 10.75 -4.29 9.71
CA GLY A 10 9.38 -4.15 9.17
C GLY A 10 8.93 -2.70 9.12
N ILE A 11 9.20 -1.91 10.18
CA ILE A 11 8.87 -0.48 10.23
C ILE A 11 9.61 0.30 9.14
N ILE A 12 10.90 0.09 8.96
CA ILE A 12 11.68 0.78 7.91
C ILE A 12 11.12 0.43 6.53
N CYS A 13 10.81 -0.84 6.28
CA CYS A 13 10.26 -1.28 5.00
C CYS A 13 8.88 -0.67 4.71
N ILE A 14 7.99 -0.55 5.71
CA ILE A 14 6.66 0.03 5.50
C ILE A 14 6.72 1.55 5.32
N LEU A 15 7.63 2.25 6.03
CA LEU A 15 7.87 3.67 5.81
C LEU A 15 8.45 3.94 4.42
N PHE A 16 9.39 3.11 3.95
CA PHE A 16 9.91 3.17 2.58
C PHE A 16 8.80 2.91 1.55
N SER A 17 7.92 1.94 1.81
CA SER A 17 6.75 1.67 0.98
C SER A 17 5.82 2.89 0.91
N ALA A 18 5.51 3.48 2.07
CA ALA A 18 4.65 4.66 2.18
C ALA A 18 5.22 5.86 1.40
N PHE A 19 6.52 6.09 1.49
CA PHE A 19 7.24 7.10 0.71
C PHE A 19 7.16 6.81 -0.79
N SER A 20 7.45 5.58 -1.21
CA SER A 20 7.43 5.18 -2.63
C SER A 20 6.03 5.33 -3.24
N PHE A 21 4.97 4.91 -2.53
CA PHE A 21 3.59 5.10 -2.99
C PHE A 21 3.15 6.56 -3.03
N SER A 22 3.70 7.42 -2.19
CA SER A 22 3.49 8.86 -2.27
C SER A 22 4.02 9.41 -3.60
N TRP A 23 5.26 9.08 -3.98
CA TRP A 23 5.82 9.46 -5.27
C TRP A 23 5.05 8.87 -6.46
N MET A 24 4.60 7.63 -6.34
CA MET A 24 3.72 7.03 -7.34
C MET A 24 2.49 7.89 -7.59
N SER A 25 1.84 8.38 -6.54
CA SER A 25 0.66 9.25 -6.64
C SER A 25 0.97 10.58 -7.35
N ILE A 26 2.13 11.18 -7.06
CA ILE A 26 2.59 12.41 -7.75
C ILE A 26 2.74 12.17 -9.25
N PHE A 27 3.45 11.11 -9.64
CA PHE A 27 3.67 10.80 -11.06
C PHE A 27 2.38 10.41 -11.79
N ILE A 28 1.42 9.75 -11.10
CA ILE A 28 0.08 9.50 -11.64
C ILE A 28 -0.65 10.81 -11.95
N ASN A 29 -0.59 11.79 -11.04
CA ASN A 29 -1.17 13.11 -11.28
C ASN A 29 -0.49 13.83 -12.45
N MET A 30 0.85 13.81 -12.49
CA MET A 30 1.62 14.45 -13.57
C MET A 30 1.40 13.79 -14.94
N SER A 31 0.94 12.55 -15.02
CA SER A 31 0.62 11.86 -16.28
C SER A 31 -0.68 12.36 -16.94
N GLY A 32 -1.51 13.14 -16.23
CA GLY A 32 -2.74 13.74 -16.79
C GLY A 32 -3.77 12.71 -17.25
N ASP A 33 -4.44 12.99 -18.37
CA ASP A 33 -5.59 12.23 -18.89
C ASP A 33 -5.22 10.95 -19.64
N VAL A 34 -4.43 10.08 -19.01
CA VAL A 34 -4.20 8.72 -19.49
C VAL A 34 -5.27 7.80 -18.91
N PRO A 35 -5.90 6.88 -19.70
CA PRO A 35 -6.91 5.96 -19.20
C PRO A 35 -6.41 5.14 -18.01
N VAL A 36 -7.29 4.91 -17.02
CA VAL A 36 -6.95 4.19 -15.77
C VAL A 36 -6.32 2.82 -16.04
N MET A 37 -6.91 2.03 -16.94
CA MET A 37 -6.40 0.70 -17.28
C MET A 37 -5.01 0.76 -17.91
N GLN A 38 -4.72 1.79 -18.68
CA GLN A 38 -3.41 2.02 -19.28
C GLN A 38 -2.38 2.40 -18.20
N LYS A 39 -2.73 3.25 -17.24
CA LYS A 39 -1.90 3.55 -16.05
C LYS A 39 -1.61 2.29 -15.24
N VAL A 40 -2.63 1.46 -14.97
CA VAL A 40 -2.48 0.19 -14.23
C VAL A 40 -1.56 -0.78 -14.97
N PHE A 41 -1.72 -0.90 -16.28
CA PHE A 41 -0.88 -1.77 -17.11
C PHE A 41 0.59 -1.36 -17.05
N PHE A 42 0.94 -0.12 -17.39
CA PHE A 42 2.34 0.33 -17.41
C PHE A 42 2.98 0.32 -16.03
N ARG A 43 2.24 0.69 -14.99
CA ARG A 43 2.67 0.55 -13.61
C ARG A 43 3.13 -0.86 -13.28
N ASN A 44 2.33 -1.85 -13.63
CA ASN A 44 2.64 -3.24 -13.33
C ASN A 44 3.65 -3.84 -14.31
N LEU A 45 3.71 -3.39 -15.55
CA LEU A 45 4.71 -3.82 -16.53
C LEU A 45 6.13 -3.46 -16.07
N VAL A 46 6.35 -2.23 -15.63
CA VAL A 46 7.66 -1.80 -15.09
C VAL A 46 8.00 -2.57 -13.81
N ALA A 47 7.02 -2.71 -12.88
CA ALA A 47 7.21 -3.49 -11.65
C ALA A 47 7.52 -4.97 -11.93
N PHE A 48 6.92 -5.55 -12.95
CA PHE A 48 7.20 -6.91 -13.44
C PHE A 48 8.67 -7.05 -13.87
N PHE A 49 9.17 -6.16 -14.72
CA PHE A 49 10.56 -6.21 -15.17
C PHE A 49 11.55 -6.04 -14.03
N ILE A 50 11.29 -5.13 -13.09
CA ILE A 50 12.13 -4.92 -11.90
C ILE A 50 12.14 -6.19 -11.03
N ALA A 51 10.98 -6.80 -10.80
CA ALA A 51 10.88 -8.02 -10.00
C ALA A 51 11.55 -9.21 -10.70
N ALA A 52 11.35 -9.38 -12.01
CA ALA A 52 12.01 -10.41 -12.81
C ALA A 52 13.54 -10.26 -12.78
N ALA A 53 14.05 -9.05 -13.01
CA ALA A 53 15.48 -8.76 -12.94
C ALA A 53 16.06 -9.04 -11.53
N THR A 54 15.30 -8.74 -10.48
CA THR A 54 15.71 -9.02 -9.10
C THR A 54 15.78 -10.51 -8.83
N LEU A 55 14.79 -11.31 -9.28
CA LEU A 55 14.81 -12.77 -9.16
C LEU A 55 16.02 -13.37 -9.90
N LEU A 56 16.27 -12.92 -11.14
CA LEU A 56 17.41 -13.39 -11.94
C LEU A 56 18.75 -13.05 -11.26
N LYS A 57 18.90 -11.80 -10.78
CA LYS A 57 20.12 -11.35 -10.10
C LYS A 57 20.42 -12.17 -8.84
N ASN A 58 19.38 -12.47 -8.05
CA ASN A 58 19.52 -13.23 -6.82
C ASN A 58 19.58 -14.74 -7.05
N LYS A 59 19.39 -15.20 -8.30
CA LYS A 59 19.25 -16.63 -8.66
C LYS A 59 18.10 -17.31 -7.90
N ASP A 60 17.04 -16.55 -7.60
CA ASP A 60 15.84 -17.04 -6.93
C ASP A 60 14.97 -17.86 -7.89
N SER A 61 14.14 -18.74 -7.34
CA SER A 61 13.23 -19.58 -8.12
C SER A 61 12.07 -18.76 -8.68
N PHE A 62 11.73 -18.98 -9.96
CA PHE A 62 10.50 -18.51 -10.59
C PHE A 62 9.28 -19.41 -10.30
N LYS A 63 9.36 -20.23 -9.27
CA LYS A 63 8.26 -21.11 -8.85
C LYS A 63 7.78 -20.71 -7.46
N PRO A 64 6.47 -20.74 -7.23
CA PRO A 64 5.91 -20.46 -5.90
C PRO A 64 6.35 -21.53 -4.91
N TYR A 65 6.48 -21.16 -3.65
CA TYR A 65 6.67 -22.11 -2.58
C TYR A 65 5.49 -23.09 -2.51
N LYS A 66 5.77 -24.34 -2.16
CA LYS A 66 4.77 -25.41 -2.15
C LYS A 66 3.52 -25.04 -1.33
N GLY A 67 2.36 -25.06 -1.99
CA GLY A 67 1.07 -24.72 -1.39
C GLY A 67 0.76 -23.21 -1.33
N CYS A 68 1.60 -22.32 -1.92
CA CYS A 68 1.36 -20.89 -1.95
C CYS A 68 0.64 -20.41 -3.23
N LEU A 69 0.61 -21.21 -4.30
CA LEU A 69 0.07 -20.81 -5.60
C LEU A 69 -1.36 -20.23 -5.51
N LYS A 70 -2.26 -20.89 -4.79
CA LYS A 70 -3.64 -20.40 -4.60
C LYS A 70 -3.70 -19.04 -3.90
N TYR A 71 -2.78 -18.76 -2.98
CA TYR A 71 -2.71 -17.49 -2.29
C TYR A 71 -2.11 -16.38 -3.17
N HIS A 72 -1.24 -16.73 -4.13
CA HIS A 72 -0.79 -15.79 -5.15
C HIS A 72 -1.93 -15.35 -6.05
N PHE A 73 -2.77 -16.27 -6.52
CA PHE A 73 -3.97 -15.92 -7.30
C PHE A 73 -4.93 -15.07 -6.48
N LEU A 74 -5.25 -15.49 -5.25
CA LEU A 74 -6.16 -14.76 -4.36
C LEU A 74 -5.63 -13.34 -4.07
N ARG A 75 -4.35 -13.21 -3.69
CA ARG A 75 -3.67 -11.94 -3.47
C ARG A 75 -3.72 -11.06 -4.71
N SER A 76 -3.46 -11.65 -5.87
CA SER A 76 -3.38 -10.88 -7.11
C SER A 76 -4.75 -10.43 -7.58
N SER A 77 -5.78 -11.27 -7.50
CA SER A 77 -7.15 -10.89 -7.83
C SER A 77 -7.69 -9.81 -6.90
N LEU A 78 -7.55 -9.99 -5.59
CA LEU A 78 -8.00 -9.00 -4.59
C LEU A 78 -7.23 -7.69 -4.70
N GLY A 79 -5.90 -7.78 -4.89
CA GLY A 79 -5.05 -6.60 -5.02
C GLY A 79 -5.31 -5.82 -6.31
N LEU A 80 -5.53 -6.51 -7.44
CA LEU A 80 -5.85 -5.86 -8.72
C LEU A 80 -7.25 -5.25 -8.68
N ALA A 81 -8.26 -5.99 -8.22
CA ALA A 81 -9.62 -5.47 -8.06
C ALA A 81 -9.64 -4.27 -7.12
N GLY A 82 -8.91 -4.36 -6.00
CA GLY A 82 -8.75 -3.26 -5.05
C GLY A 82 -8.12 -2.02 -5.67
N MET A 83 -7.09 -2.19 -6.50
CA MET A 83 -6.42 -1.10 -7.21
C MET A 83 -7.34 -0.45 -8.25
N ILE A 84 -8.06 -1.24 -9.05
CA ILE A 84 -9.01 -0.73 -10.03
C ILE A 84 -10.13 0.03 -9.33
N GLY A 85 -10.70 -0.51 -8.26
CA GLY A 85 -11.74 0.14 -7.47
C GLY A 85 -11.29 1.49 -6.89
N ASN A 86 -10.07 1.54 -6.35
CA ASN A 86 -9.48 2.78 -5.85
C ASN A 86 -9.23 3.82 -6.97
N PHE A 87 -8.71 3.39 -8.11
CA PHE A 87 -8.49 4.30 -9.25
C PHE A 87 -9.82 4.79 -9.85
N TYR A 88 -10.84 3.92 -9.89
CA TYR A 88 -12.18 4.31 -10.32
C TYR A 88 -12.79 5.34 -9.36
N ALA A 89 -12.69 5.13 -8.04
CA ALA A 89 -13.13 6.09 -7.04
C ALA A 89 -12.41 7.43 -7.21
N THR A 90 -11.08 7.42 -7.32
CA THR A 90 -10.26 8.64 -7.47
C THR A 90 -10.62 9.44 -8.75
N THR A 91 -11.03 8.75 -9.83
CA THR A 91 -11.37 9.41 -11.10
C THR A 91 -12.82 9.88 -11.19
N LYS A 92 -13.74 9.24 -10.44
CA LYS A 92 -15.18 9.49 -10.57
C LYS A 92 -15.79 10.25 -9.41
N MET A 93 -15.13 10.24 -8.24
CA MET A 93 -15.59 11.04 -7.11
C MET A 93 -15.20 12.51 -7.32
N SER A 94 -16.11 13.41 -7.00
CA SER A 94 -15.89 14.86 -7.00
C SER A 94 -14.82 15.28 -5.98
N SER A 95 -14.68 14.51 -4.89
CA SER A 95 -13.66 14.71 -3.86
C SER A 95 -12.59 13.60 -3.92
N THR A 96 -11.39 13.96 -4.38
CA THR A 96 -10.22 13.07 -4.33
C THR A 96 -9.81 12.71 -2.90
N ALA A 97 -10.15 13.57 -1.94
CA ALA A 97 -9.93 13.34 -0.51
C ALA A 97 -10.80 12.19 0.00
N ASP A 98 -12.08 12.12 -0.41
CA ASP A 98 -12.99 11.04 -0.02
C ASP A 98 -12.52 9.69 -0.60
N ALA A 99 -12.07 9.66 -1.87
CA ALA A 99 -11.49 8.46 -2.47
C ALA A 99 -10.22 8.00 -1.74
N ALA A 100 -9.34 8.93 -1.37
CA ALA A 100 -8.12 8.63 -0.61
C ALA A 100 -8.44 8.06 0.78
N MET A 101 -9.47 8.60 1.47
CA MET A 101 -9.96 8.09 2.75
C MET A 101 -10.38 6.63 2.65
N LEU A 102 -11.15 6.26 1.63
CA LEU A 102 -11.60 4.88 1.44
C LEU A 102 -10.43 3.91 1.27
N ASN A 103 -9.39 4.31 0.55
CA ASN A 103 -8.17 3.51 0.42
C ASN A 103 -7.40 3.37 1.75
N LYS A 104 -7.42 4.40 2.62
CA LYS A 104 -6.79 4.35 3.95
C LYS A 104 -7.50 3.44 4.95
N MET A 105 -8.60 2.79 4.57
CA MET A 105 -9.18 1.68 5.33
C MET A 105 -8.34 0.39 5.26
N SER A 106 -7.42 0.25 4.29
CA SER A 106 -6.67 -1.00 4.08
C SER A 106 -5.84 -1.47 5.28
N PRO A 107 -5.12 -0.64 6.06
CA PRO A 107 -4.42 -1.10 7.26
C PRO A 107 -5.37 -1.68 8.33
N PHE A 108 -6.56 -1.11 8.44
CA PHE A 108 -7.59 -1.58 9.37
C PHE A 108 -8.09 -2.97 8.93
N PHE A 109 -8.46 -3.15 7.67
CA PHE A 109 -8.88 -4.45 7.15
C PHE A 109 -7.77 -5.49 7.18
N THR A 110 -6.51 -5.09 6.96
CA THR A 110 -5.37 -6.01 7.13
C THR A 110 -5.31 -6.56 8.55
N LEU A 111 -5.52 -5.72 9.57
CA LEU A 111 -5.55 -6.17 10.97
C LEU A 111 -6.71 -7.14 11.22
N VAL A 112 -7.92 -6.79 10.76
CA VAL A 112 -9.13 -7.62 10.93
C VAL A 112 -8.96 -8.98 10.25
N PHE A 113 -8.51 -9.02 9.01
CA PHE A 113 -8.30 -10.27 8.27
C PHE A 113 -7.14 -11.09 8.83
N SER A 114 -6.05 -10.46 9.29
CA SER A 114 -4.97 -11.18 9.96
C SER A 114 -5.44 -11.85 11.25
N PHE A 115 -6.33 -11.21 12.00
CA PHE A 115 -6.95 -11.82 13.16
C PHE A 115 -7.84 -13.03 12.80
N ILE A 116 -8.73 -12.85 11.82
CA ILE A 116 -9.72 -13.88 11.44
C ILE A 116 -9.02 -15.08 10.77
N PHE A 117 -8.17 -14.84 9.77
CA PHE A 117 -7.63 -15.90 8.92
C PHE A 117 -6.26 -16.42 9.36
N LEU A 118 -5.41 -15.57 9.94
CA LEU A 118 -4.09 -15.98 10.39
C LEU A 118 -4.04 -16.26 11.89
N LYS A 119 -5.14 -15.99 12.62
CA LYS A 119 -5.22 -16.10 14.08
C LYS A 119 -4.11 -15.31 14.79
N GLU A 120 -3.62 -14.25 14.15
CA GLU A 120 -2.64 -13.34 14.75
C GLU A 120 -3.30 -12.61 15.91
N LYS A 121 -2.77 -12.77 17.12
CA LYS A 121 -3.26 -12.06 18.30
C LYS A 121 -2.85 -10.60 18.21
N PHE A 122 -3.79 -9.69 18.42
CA PHE A 122 -3.51 -8.28 18.62
C PHE A 122 -4.00 -7.84 20.00
N LYS A 123 -3.32 -6.83 20.54
CA LYS A 123 -3.75 -6.20 21.78
C LYS A 123 -4.65 -5.02 21.49
N THR A 124 -5.63 -4.76 22.33
CA THR A 124 -6.54 -3.62 22.22
C THR A 124 -5.81 -2.30 21.98
N LYS A 125 -4.66 -2.12 22.63
CA LYS A 125 -3.79 -0.94 22.43
C LYS A 125 -3.31 -0.79 20.98
N GLN A 126 -2.97 -1.89 20.30
CA GLN A 126 -2.53 -1.85 18.90
C GLN A 126 -3.69 -1.51 17.96
N ALA A 127 -4.87 -2.09 18.19
CA ALA A 127 -6.07 -1.75 17.43
C ALA A 127 -6.46 -0.28 17.62
N LEU A 128 -6.39 0.21 18.86
CA LEU A 128 -6.67 1.61 19.18
C LEU A 128 -5.70 2.57 18.47
N ALA A 129 -4.40 2.25 18.45
CA ALA A 129 -3.43 3.08 17.74
C ALA A 129 -3.72 3.19 16.24
N ILE A 130 -4.13 2.10 15.60
CA ILE A 130 -4.51 2.10 14.18
C ILE A 130 -5.78 2.93 13.97
N ALA A 131 -6.78 2.78 14.84
CA ALA A 131 -8.02 3.56 14.76
C ALA A 131 -7.78 5.08 14.98
N VAL A 132 -6.94 5.46 15.94
CA VAL A 132 -6.59 6.86 16.20
C VAL A 132 -5.74 7.44 15.05
N ALA A 133 -4.78 6.68 14.49
CA ALA A 133 -4.01 7.12 13.34
C ALA A 133 -4.91 7.30 12.10
N PHE A 134 -5.90 6.42 11.92
CA PHE A 134 -6.93 6.59 10.89
C PHE A 134 -7.73 7.88 11.11
N ALA A 135 -8.22 8.13 12.34
CA ALA A 135 -8.89 9.38 12.67
C ALA A 135 -8.00 10.60 12.38
N GLY A 136 -6.70 10.54 12.72
CA GLY A 136 -5.72 11.57 12.34
C GLY A 136 -5.64 11.80 10.83
N SER A 137 -5.73 10.75 10.02
CA SER A 137 -5.72 10.88 8.56
C SER A 137 -6.97 11.58 8.01
N LEU A 138 -8.11 11.47 8.69
CA LEU A 138 -9.34 12.19 8.30
C LEU A 138 -9.19 13.71 8.42
N PHE A 139 -8.46 14.20 9.42
CA PHE A 139 -8.16 15.64 9.55
C PHE A 139 -7.33 16.17 8.38
N VAL A 140 -6.46 15.34 7.80
CA VAL A 140 -5.65 15.73 6.63
C VAL A 140 -6.45 15.63 5.34
N ILE A 141 -7.17 14.52 5.16
CA ILE A 141 -7.90 14.19 3.95
C ILE A 141 -9.19 15.02 3.82
N LYS A 142 -9.84 15.35 4.95
CA LYS A 142 -11.07 16.17 5.05
C LYS A 142 -12.17 15.68 4.12
N PRO A 143 -12.64 14.44 4.26
CA PRO A 143 -13.71 13.92 3.44
C PRO A 143 -14.98 14.78 3.59
N THR A 144 -15.66 15.04 2.46
CA THR A 144 -16.92 15.76 2.45
C THR A 144 -18.09 14.79 2.33
N LEU A 145 -19.15 15.00 3.11
CA LEU A 145 -20.35 14.17 3.06
C LEU A 145 -21.42 14.71 2.10
N SER A 146 -21.16 15.84 1.45
CA SER A 146 -22.15 16.58 0.68
C SER A 146 -22.50 15.98 -0.69
N ASN A 147 -21.63 15.12 -1.26
CA ASN A 147 -21.85 14.49 -2.56
C ASN A 147 -21.44 13.02 -2.52
N VAL A 148 -22.31 12.18 -1.93
CA VAL A 148 -22.03 10.72 -1.89
C VAL A 148 -22.40 10.10 -3.25
N GLU A 149 -21.43 10.00 -4.12
CA GLU A 149 -21.53 9.20 -5.35
C GLU A 149 -21.42 7.72 -4.96
N LEU A 150 -22.58 7.06 -4.88
CA LEU A 150 -22.71 5.74 -4.25
C LEU A 150 -21.79 4.69 -4.91
N LEU A 151 -21.81 4.58 -6.23
CA LEU A 151 -21.05 3.55 -6.95
C LEU A 151 -19.53 3.72 -6.82
N PRO A 152 -18.95 4.92 -7.07
CA PRO A 152 -17.54 5.17 -6.80
C PRO A 152 -17.15 4.97 -5.34
N SER A 153 -17.99 5.35 -4.39
CA SER A 153 -17.73 5.16 -2.96
C SER A 153 -17.67 3.70 -2.56
N ILE A 154 -18.60 2.87 -3.05
CA ILE A 154 -18.58 1.42 -2.86
C ILE A 154 -17.32 0.82 -3.49
N ALA A 155 -16.96 1.21 -4.71
CA ALA A 155 -15.77 0.72 -5.39
C ALA A 155 -14.49 1.07 -4.62
N GLY A 156 -14.36 2.29 -4.10
CA GLY A 156 -13.24 2.74 -3.27
C GLY A 156 -13.16 1.98 -1.94
N PHE A 157 -14.30 1.79 -1.27
CA PHE A 157 -14.38 1.02 -0.03
C PHE A 157 -13.97 -0.44 -0.24
N LEU A 158 -14.54 -1.12 -1.25
CA LEU A 158 -14.15 -2.47 -1.62
C LEU A 158 -12.68 -2.53 -2.07
N GLY A 159 -12.15 -1.44 -2.63
CA GLY A 159 -10.74 -1.25 -2.91
C GLY A 159 -9.87 -1.36 -1.65
N GLY A 160 -10.25 -0.66 -0.58
CA GLY A 160 -9.59 -0.74 0.72
C GLY A 160 -9.68 -2.13 1.37
N VAL A 161 -10.85 -2.76 1.30
CA VAL A 161 -11.07 -4.15 1.76
C VAL A 161 -10.18 -5.12 0.98
N GLY A 162 -10.18 -5.03 -0.36
CA GLY A 162 -9.38 -5.88 -1.24
C GLY A 162 -7.88 -5.74 -0.99
N ALA A 163 -7.39 -4.52 -0.78
CA ALA A 163 -5.99 -4.27 -0.43
C ALA A 163 -5.64 -4.91 0.94
N GLY A 164 -6.50 -4.76 1.95
CA GLY A 164 -6.31 -5.37 3.27
C GLY A 164 -6.25 -6.90 3.20
N ALA A 165 -7.16 -7.51 2.44
CA ALA A 165 -7.17 -8.96 2.22
C ALA A 165 -5.91 -9.43 1.44
N ALA A 166 -5.49 -8.68 0.42
CA ALA A 166 -4.27 -8.96 -0.33
C ALA A 166 -3.02 -8.93 0.56
N TYR A 167 -2.88 -7.95 1.46
CA TYR A 167 -1.76 -7.88 2.40
C TYR A 167 -1.79 -9.00 3.43
N THR A 168 -2.98 -9.44 3.84
CA THR A 168 -3.13 -10.63 4.70
C THR A 168 -2.64 -11.89 3.99
N CYS A 169 -2.92 -12.05 2.68
CA CYS A 169 -2.36 -13.15 1.89
C CYS A 169 -0.83 -13.07 1.80
N VAL A 170 -0.26 -11.86 1.61
CA VAL A 170 1.21 -11.65 1.63
C VAL A 170 1.79 -12.13 2.96
N ARG A 171 1.19 -11.73 4.08
CA ARG A 171 1.63 -12.15 5.41
C ARG A 171 1.53 -13.67 5.59
N HIS A 172 0.45 -14.29 5.13
CA HIS A 172 0.28 -15.74 5.18
C HIS A 172 1.37 -16.48 4.39
N MET A 173 1.63 -16.04 3.16
CA MET A 173 2.68 -16.63 2.31
C MET A 173 4.06 -16.45 2.91
N ALA A 174 4.36 -15.27 3.47
CA ALA A 174 5.61 -15.00 4.16
C ALA A 174 5.83 -15.94 5.37
N ASN A 175 4.77 -16.20 6.16
CA ASN A 175 4.82 -17.17 7.27
C ASN A 175 5.10 -18.60 6.81
N LYS A 176 4.82 -18.94 5.54
CA LYS A 176 5.16 -20.24 4.92
C LYS A 176 6.55 -20.27 4.30
N GLY A 177 7.28 -19.16 4.29
CA GLY A 177 8.61 -19.07 3.69
C GLY A 177 8.61 -18.68 2.21
N GLU A 178 7.51 -18.13 1.68
CA GLU A 178 7.44 -17.64 0.30
C GLU A 178 8.41 -16.46 0.07
N ASN A 179 9.02 -16.44 -1.12
CA ASN A 179 9.88 -15.36 -1.53
C ASN A 179 9.06 -14.09 -1.83
N GLY A 180 9.35 -13.01 -1.11
CA GLY A 180 8.66 -11.73 -1.29
C GLY A 180 8.86 -11.15 -2.70
N THR A 181 10.03 -11.34 -3.32
CA THR A 181 10.30 -10.92 -4.70
C THR A 181 9.42 -11.66 -5.70
N PHE A 182 9.25 -12.98 -5.51
CA PHE A 182 8.34 -13.78 -6.32
C PHE A 182 6.89 -13.32 -6.14
N THR A 183 6.49 -12.96 -4.92
CA THR A 183 5.14 -12.42 -4.66
C THR A 183 4.87 -11.13 -5.44
N VAL A 184 5.84 -10.21 -5.53
CA VAL A 184 5.72 -8.99 -6.33
C VAL A 184 5.72 -9.31 -7.82
N PHE A 185 6.61 -10.21 -8.27
CA PHE A 185 6.68 -10.67 -9.66
C PHE A 185 5.35 -11.26 -10.13
N PHE A 186 4.80 -12.22 -9.38
CA PHE A 186 3.54 -12.89 -9.73
C PHE A 186 2.37 -11.89 -9.81
N PHE A 187 2.27 -10.99 -8.84
CA PHE A 187 1.23 -9.95 -8.85
C PHE A 187 1.33 -9.04 -10.06
N SER A 188 2.53 -8.60 -10.38
CA SER A 188 2.76 -7.70 -11.50
C SER A 188 2.46 -8.39 -12.84
N LEU A 189 2.92 -9.64 -13.01
CA LEU A 189 2.61 -10.47 -14.19
C LEU A 189 1.10 -10.68 -14.33
N PHE A 190 0.43 -11.12 -13.26
CA PHE A 190 -1.03 -11.32 -13.25
C PHE A 190 -1.77 -10.04 -13.64
N SER A 191 -1.36 -8.90 -13.07
CA SER A 191 -1.98 -7.61 -13.38
C SER A 191 -1.78 -7.20 -14.83
N VAL A 192 -0.58 -7.39 -15.40
CA VAL A 192 -0.28 -7.13 -16.81
C VAL A 192 -1.16 -7.98 -17.72
N VAL A 193 -1.22 -9.29 -17.46
CA VAL A 193 -2.04 -10.22 -18.26
C VAL A 193 -3.53 -9.85 -18.22
N CYS A 194 -4.06 -9.52 -17.03
CA CYS A 194 -5.46 -9.14 -16.88
C CYS A 194 -5.80 -7.77 -17.49
N THR A 195 -4.83 -6.83 -17.54
CA THR A 195 -5.10 -5.48 -18.08
C THR A 195 -4.70 -5.32 -19.55
N ALA A 196 -3.89 -6.22 -20.11
CA ALA A 196 -3.47 -6.18 -21.51
C ALA A 196 -4.64 -6.12 -22.51
N PRO A 197 -5.74 -6.89 -22.38
CA PRO A 197 -6.87 -6.81 -23.29
C PRO A 197 -7.48 -5.41 -23.39
N PHE A 198 -7.50 -4.65 -22.29
CA PHE A 198 -8.04 -3.28 -22.28
C PHE A 198 -7.19 -2.30 -23.11
N LEU A 199 -5.89 -2.58 -23.29
CA LEU A 199 -5.04 -1.76 -24.15
C LEU A 199 -5.30 -2.07 -25.63
N VAL A 200 -5.63 -3.30 -25.98
CA VAL A 200 -5.93 -3.68 -27.37
C VAL A 200 -7.13 -2.87 -27.91
N PHE A 201 -8.14 -2.65 -27.06
CA PHE A 201 -9.38 -1.98 -27.46
C PHE A 201 -9.46 -0.49 -27.08
N GLY A 202 -8.59 -0.01 -26.18
CA GLY A 202 -8.72 1.34 -25.61
C GLY A 202 -7.38 2.06 -25.41
N TYR A 203 -6.35 1.73 -26.18
CA TYR A 203 -5.07 2.43 -26.10
C TYR A 203 -5.20 3.87 -26.62
N VAL A 204 -4.72 4.80 -25.80
CA VAL A 204 -4.61 6.21 -26.17
C VAL A 204 -3.12 6.56 -26.35
N PRO A 205 -2.74 7.16 -27.50
CA PRO A 205 -1.35 7.59 -27.71
C PRO A 205 -0.88 8.55 -26.62
N MET A 206 0.34 8.35 -26.15
CA MET A 206 0.91 9.12 -25.05
C MET A 206 2.04 10.03 -25.52
N THR A 207 2.10 11.21 -24.93
CA THR A 207 3.23 12.15 -25.09
C THR A 207 4.49 11.60 -24.39
N ALA A 208 5.67 12.13 -24.76
CA ALA A 208 6.93 11.76 -24.11
C ALA A 208 6.91 12.00 -22.59
N LYS A 209 6.26 13.10 -22.13
CA LYS A 209 6.07 13.40 -20.72
C LYS A 209 5.26 12.31 -20.01
N GLN A 210 4.16 11.87 -20.61
CA GLN A 210 3.31 10.81 -20.06
C GLN A 210 4.05 9.47 -19.97
N TRP A 211 4.85 9.13 -20.99
CA TRP A 211 5.72 7.94 -20.95
C TRP A 211 6.69 7.97 -19.79
N ILE A 212 7.43 9.08 -19.61
CA ILE A 212 8.36 9.25 -18.49
C ILE A 212 7.62 9.12 -17.16
N CYS A 213 6.48 9.81 -17.01
CA CYS A 213 5.68 9.71 -15.78
C CYS A 213 5.25 8.27 -15.50
N LEU A 214 4.78 7.50 -16.48
CA LEU A 214 4.32 6.13 -16.27
C LEU A 214 5.45 5.16 -15.96
N ILE A 215 6.65 5.36 -16.50
CA ILE A 215 7.85 4.61 -16.08
C ILE A 215 8.17 4.91 -14.62
N LEU A 216 8.17 6.18 -14.22
CA LEU A 216 8.40 6.58 -12.83
C LEU A 216 7.30 6.08 -11.88
N VAL A 217 6.03 6.06 -12.31
CA VAL A 217 4.93 5.39 -11.60
C VAL A 217 5.27 3.93 -11.33
N GLY A 218 5.76 3.21 -12.34
CA GLY A 218 6.11 1.80 -12.21
C GLY A 218 7.30 1.55 -11.28
N VAL A 219 8.34 2.38 -11.35
CA VAL A 219 9.51 2.32 -10.46
C VAL A 219 9.10 2.58 -9.01
N ALA A 220 8.34 3.65 -8.77
CA ALA A 220 7.85 3.98 -7.45
C ALA A 220 6.88 2.90 -6.92
N ALA A 221 6.02 2.35 -7.78
CA ALA A 221 5.14 1.24 -7.43
C ALA A 221 5.91 -0.03 -7.06
N ALA A 222 6.99 -0.36 -7.79
CA ALA A 222 7.85 -1.49 -7.44
C ALA A 222 8.47 -1.27 -6.05
N GLY A 223 9.06 -0.11 -5.77
CA GLY A 223 9.58 0.24 -4.45
C GLY A 223 8.53 0.07 -3.35
N GLY A 224 7.32 0.59 -3.57
CA GLY A 224 6.20 0.45 -2.65
C GLY A 224 5.80 -1.02 -2.42
N GLN A 225 5.68 -1.82 -3.48
CA GLN A 225 5.30 -3.23 -3.39
C GLN A 225 6.37 -4.09 -2.71
N PHE A 226 7.65 -3.88 -3.04
CA PHE A 226 8.76 -4.55 -2.35
C PHE A 226 8.81 -4.15 -0.88
N GLY A 227 8.67 -2.87 -0.58
CA GLY A 227 8.67 -2.35 0.79
C GLY A 227 7.58 -2.99 1.65
N ILE A 228 6.32 -2.95 1.19
CA ILE A 228 5.19 -3.49 1.96
C ILE A 228 5.22 -5.01 2.07
N THR A 229 5.61 -5.71 1.00
CA THR A 229 5.75 -7.17 1.01
C THR A 229 6.82 -7.60 2.02
N THR A 230 7.98 -6.96 1.99
CA THR A 230 9.07 -7.22 2.92
C THR A 230 8.70 -6.83 4.36
N ALA A 231 7.96 -5.74 4.56
CA ALA A 231 7.48 -5.36 5.88
C ALA A 231 6.61 -6.45 6.52
N TYR A 232 5.65 -6.98 5.78
CA TYR A 232 4.79 -8.08 6.26
C TYR A 232 5.51 -9.43 6.35
N THR A 233 6.67 -9.59 5.73
CA THR A 233 7.55 -10.74 5.97
C THR A 233 8.22 -10.64 7.35
N TYR A 234 8.67 -9.44 7.74
CA TYR A 234 9.39 -9.25 9.00
C TYR A 234 8.50 -9.17 10.25
N ALA A 235 7.28 -8.63 10.13
CA ALA A 235 6.46 -8.38 11.31
C ALA A 235 4.95 -8.55 11.04
N PRO A 236 4.17 -8.91 12.06
CA PRO A 236 2.71 -8.99 11.96
C PRO A 236 2.08 -7.62 11.74
N SER A 237 0.91 -7.61 11.10
CA SER A 237 0.15 -6.39 10.78
C SER A 237 -0.11 -5.52 12.02
N SER A 238 -0.44 -6.14 13.14
CA SER A 238 -0.70 -5.44 14.41
C SER A 238 0.46 -4.56 14.91
N LYS A 239 1.70 -4.88 14.50
CA LYS A 239 2.89 -4.10 14.91
C LYS A 239 3.30 -3.02 13.92
N ILE A 240 2.92 -3.14 12.64
CA ILE A 240 3.46 -2.26 11.59
C ILE A 240 2.42 -1.48 10.81
N SER A 241 1.15 -1.89 10.77
CA SER A 241 0.14 -1.25 9.91
C SER A 241 -0.11 0.23 10.24
N VAL A 242 0.09 0.67 11.48
CA VAL A 242 -0.04 2.08 11.87
C VAL A 242 0.92 2.99 11.09
N TYR A 243 2.10 2.49 10.71
CA TYR A 243 3.10 3.28 9.99
C TYR A 243 2.74 3.53 8.52
N ASP A 244 1.79 2.76 7.95
CA ASP A 244 1.32 2.99 6.57
C ASP A 244 0.58 4.34 6.43
N TYR A 245 0.02 4.87 7.52
CA TYR A 245 -0.57 6.21 7.52
C TYR A 245 0.44 7.33 7.27
N SER A 246 1.75 7.08 7.43
CA SER A 246 2.81 8.02 7.05
C SER A 246 2.76 8.40 5.55
N ASN A 247 2.16 7.56 4.72
CA ASN A 247 1.95 7.88 3.31
C ASN A 247 1.14 9.18 3.13
N VAL A 248 0.19 9.47 4.02
CA VAL A 248 -0.60 10.71 3.98
C VAL A 248 0.30 11.93 4.15
N ILE A 249 1.26 11.84 5.09
CA ILE A 249 2.24 12.92 5.36
C ILE A 249 3.18 13.08 4.15
N PHE A 250 3.73 11.99 3.65
CA PHE A 250 4.62 12.03 2.48
C PHE A 250 3.90 12.57 1.25
N THR A 251 2.62 12.19 1.03
CA THR A 251 1.82 12.69 -0.10
C THR A 251 1.54 14.18 0.02
N ALA A 252 1.29 14.68 1.23
CA ALA A 252 1.08 16.12 1.46
C ALA A 252 2.35 16.93 1.18
N ILE A 253 3.51 16.46 1.68
CA ILE A 253 4.80 17.12 1.45
C ILE A 253 5.14 17.11 -0.05
N SER A 254 5.04 15.95 -0.71
CA SER A 254 5.35 15.84 -2.13
C SER A 254 4.36 16.64 -2.99
N GLY A 255 3.07 16.64 -2.63
CA GLY A 255 2.03 17.43 -3.32
C GLY A 255 2.30 18.93 -3.24
N TYR A 256 2.71 19.43 -2.09
CA TYR A 256 3.11 20.82 -1.92
C TYR A 256 4.34 21.17 -2.79
N LEU A 257 5.36 20.31 -2.79
CA LEU A 257 6.62 20.58 -3.50
C LEU A 257 6.50 20.48 -5.04
N PHE A 258 5.66 19.59 -5.56
CA PHE A 258 5.67 19.22 -6.98
C PHE A 258 4.35 19.46 -7.72
N LEU A 259 3.23 19.65 -7.03
CA LEU A 259 1.92 19.85 -7.64
C LEU A 259 1.31 21.24 -7.32
N ASN A 260 2.08 22.17 -6.77
CA ASN A 260 1.61 23.50 -6.33
C ASN A 260 0.39 23.43 -5.39
N HIS A 261 0.30 22.36 -4.58
CA HIS A 261 -0.73 22.27 -3.56
C HIS A 261 -0.54 23.36 -2.50
N GLN A 262 -1.63 23.80 -1.90
CA GLN A 262 -1.58 24.77 -0.82
C GLN A 262 -0.85 24.20 0.41
N LEU A 263 -0.26 25.10 1.20
CA LEU A 263 0.33 24.74 2.50
C LEU A 263 -0.73 24.03 3.38
N PRO A 264 -0.29 23.03 4.17
CA PRO A 264 -1.18 22.39 5.12
C PRO A 264 -1.82 23.41 6.05
N ASP A 265 -3.13 23.36 6.18
CA ASP A 265 -3.84 24.17 7.15
C ASP A 265 -3.75 23.58 8.56
N LEU A 266 -4.32 24.29 9.54
CA LEU A 266 -4.25 23.92 10.97
C LEU A 266 -4.79 22.51 11.23
N TRP A 267 -5.87 22.10 10.56
CA TRP A 267 -6.46 20.76 10.71
C TRP A 267 -5.54 19.67 10.18
N SER A 268 -4.89 19.91 9.04
CA SER A 268 -3.90 18.98 8.47
C SER A 268 -2.69 18.84 9.39
N VAL A 269 -2.20 19.94 9.98
CA VAL A 269 -1.10 19.91 10.97
C VAL A 269 -1.50 19.07 12.19
N LEU A 270 -2.72 19.25 12.70
CA LEU A 270 -3.24 18.44 13.80
C LEU A 270 -3.28 16.96 13.45
N GLY A 271 -3.76 16.63 12.25
CA GLY A 271 -3.76 15.25 11.71
C GLY A 271 -2.37 14.63 11.65
N TYR A 272 -1.36 15.38 11.20
CA TYR A 272 0.05 14.91 11.18
C TYR A 272 0.59 14.65 12.57
N ILE A 273 0.29 15.53 13.53
CA ILE A 273 0.69 15.33 14.93
C ILE A 273 0.07 14.05 15.50
N ILE A 274 -1.21 13.80 15.24
CA ILE A 274 -1.89 12.57 15.68
C ILE A 274 -1.23 11.33 15.07
N ILE A 275 -1.01 11.31 13.75
CA ILE A 275 -0.38 10.17 13.04
C ILE A 275 1.02 9.91 13.60
N CYS A 276 1.86 10.94 13.72
CA CYS A 276 3.21 10.83 14.25
C CYS A 276 3.21 10.35 15.70
N SER A 277 2.33 10.90 16.53
CA SER A 277 2.21 10.51 17.95
C SER A 277 1.84 9.03 18.08
N MET A 278 0.91 8.53 17.27
CA MET A 278 0.53 7.11 17.29
C MET A 278 1.65 6.20 16.77
N ALA A 279 2.38 6.62 15.74
CA ALA A 279 3.52 5.89 15.23
C ALA A 279 4.65 5.79 16.27
N ILE A 280 5.00 6.89 16.95
CA ILE A 280 6.01 6.93 18.02
C ILE A 280 5.55 6.09 19.22
N TRP A 281 4.29 6.27 19.64
CA TRP A 281 3.74 5.50 20.76
C TRP A 281 3.76 3.99 20.49
N MET A 282 3.38 3.57 19.30
CA MET A 282 3.42 2.16 18.88
C MET A 282 4.85 1.62 18.83
N PHE A 283 5.82 2.43 18.38
CA PHE A 283 7.24 2.05 18.39
C PHE A 283 7.72 1.78 19.82
N ILE A 284 7.46 2.70 20.76
CA ILE A 284 7.84 2.56 22.17
C ILE A 284 7.14 1.34 22.79
N TYR A 285 5.85 1.19 22.54
CA TYR A 285 5.05 0.08 23.06
C TYR A 285 5.57 -1.29 22.58
N ASN A 286 5.83 -1.44 21.28
CA ASN A 286 6.35 -2.68 20.72
C ASN A 286 7.77 -3.00 21.22
N LYS A 287 8.63 -1.97 21.36
CA LYS A 287 9.98 -2.13 21.92
C LYS A 287 9.93 -2.66 23.33
N LYS A 288 9.11 -2.06 24.19
CA LYS A 288 8.93 -2.48 25.58
C LYS A 288 8.38 -3.91 25.69
N GLU A 289 7.46 -4.28 24.82
CA GLU A 289 6.91 -5.65 24.76
C GLU A 289 7.98 -6.68 24.32
N ASP A 290 8.81 -6.33 23.34
CA ASP A 290 9.88 -7.22 22.86
C ASP A 290 10.99 -7.38 23.94
N GLU A 291 11.25 -6.36 24.76
CA GLU A 291 12.17 -6.42 25.89
C GLU A 291 11.63 -7.31 27.02
N LEU A 292 10.35 -7.16 27.37
CA LEU A 292 9.70 -8.01 28.38
C LEU A 292 9.70 -9.50 28.00
N LYS A 293 9.51 -9.81 26.73
CA LYS A 293 9.57 -11.20 26.24
C LYS A 293 10.97 -11.80 26.30
N LYS A 294 12.01 -10.97 26.13
CA LYS A 294 13.42 -11.40 26.23
C LYS A 294 13.88 -11.62 27.67
N SER A 295 13.30 -10.91 28.64
CA SER A 295 13.60 -11.09 30.05
C SER A 295 12.85 -12.26 30.68
N ALA A 296 11.82 -12.78 30.00
CA ALA A 296 11.00 -13.91 30.43
C ALA A 296 11.41 -15.26 29.77
N SER A 297 12.35 -15.22 28.81
CA SER A 297 12.95 -16.39 28.11
C SER A 297 14.38 -16.63 28.60
#